data_93c6ee705c264665b2ab86a042deee1d
#
_entry.id   93c6ee705c264665b2ab86a042deee1d
#
_cell.length_a   1.000
_cell.length_b   1.000
_cell.length_c   1.000
_cell.angle_alpha   90.00
_cell.angle_beta   90.00
_cell.angle_gamma   90.00
#
_symmetry.space_group_name_H-M   'P 1'
#
loop_
_entity.id
_entity.type
_entity.pdbx_description
1 polymer ?
#
loop_
_entity_poly.entity_id
_entity_poly.type
_entity_poly.pdbx_seq_one_letter_code
_entity_poly.pdbx_strand_id
1 'polypeptide(L)'
;MSTYSPKPGEVERSWHVIDADDVVLGRLASQAARLLRGKHKPQFAPHVDTGDFVIVVNAAKVAVANRKRDEVRYRHSGYPGGLSKRTVGELLESKPERVIELAVKGMLPKNTLGRAQLKKLKVYAGPDHPHAAQKPQPFEIKQVAQ
;
A
#
# COMPACT_ATOMS: atom_id res chain seq x y z
N MET A 1 19.86 -32.89 -2.44
CA MET A 1 19.78 -31.54 -1.87
C MET A 1 18.38 -31.02 -2.04
N SER A 2 17.75 -30.58 -0.95
CA SER A 2 16.47 -29.90 -1.02
C SER A 2 16.69 -28.37 -0.96
N THR A 3 16.01 -27.62 -1.80
CA THR A 3 16.00 -26.17 -1.72
C THR A 3 15.11 -25.71 -0.56
N TYR A 4 15.50 -24.64 0.12
CA TYR A 4 14.70 -24.07 1.18
C TYR A 4 13.37 -23.53 0.62
N SER A 5 12.28 -23.89 1.28
CA SER A 5 10.95 -23.35 0.99
C SER A 5 10.29 -22.92 2.30
N PRO A 6 9.90 -21.64 2.44
CA PRO A 6 9.29 -21.15 3.67
C PRO A 6 7.92 -21.77 3.89
N LYS A 7 7.62 -22.11 5.14
CA LYS A 7 6.30 -22.57 5.56
C LYS A 7 5.51 -21.41 6.17
N PRO A 8 4.18 -21.40 6.01
CA PRO A 8 3.35 -20.29 6.55
C PRO A 8 3.53 -20.02 8.05
N GLY A 9 3.81 -21.05 8.86
CA GLY A 9 4.02 -20.89 10.30
C GLY A 9 5.42 -20.44 10.72
N GLU A 10 6.38 -20.42 9.80
CA GLU A 10 7.78 -20.02 10.07
C GLU A 10 8.08 -18.57 9.71
N VAL A 11 7.13 -17.86 9.13
CA VAL A 11 7.33 -16.48 8.69
C VAL A 11 7.15 -15.51 9.84
N GLU A 12 8.22 -14.82 10.20
CA GLU A 12 8.16 -13.69 11.14
C GLU A 12 7.72 -12.43 10.41
N ARG A 13 6.74 -11.71 10.98
CA ARG A 13 6.22 -10.47 10.42
C ARG A 13 6.51 -9.31 11.35
N SER A 14 7.14 -8.28 10.78
CA SER A 14 7.39 -7.01 11.45
C SER A 14 6.30 -6.01 11.08
N TRP A 15 6.18 -4.96 11.87
CA TRP A 15 5.30 -3.83 11.59
C TRP A 15 6.14 -2.63 11.19
N HIS A 16 5.78 -1.98 10.08
CA HIS A 16 6.45 -0.78 9.58
C HIS A 16 5.48 0.38 9.53
N VAL A 17 5.95 1.55 9.91
CA VAL A 17 5.23 2.81 9.78
C VAL A 17 5.90 3.66 8.68
N ILE A 18 5.11 4.12 7.72
CA ILE A 18 5.55 5.01 6.66
C ILE A 18 4.80 6.34 6.82
N ASP A 19 5.55 7.43 6.88
CA ASP A 19 4.96 8.77 6.82
C ASP A 19 4.80 9.18 5.36
N ALA A 20 3.57 9.48 4.95
CA ALA A 20 3.22 9.89 3.60
C ALA A 20 3.35 11.40 3.38
N ASP A 21 3.73 12.18 4.40
CA ASP A 21 3.86 13.63 4.30
C ASP A 21 4.91 13.98 3.24
N ASP A 22 4.47 14.72 2.21
CA ASP A 22 5.30 15.16 1.07
C ASP A 22 6.01 14.03 0.30
N VAL A 23 5.51 12.80 0.39
CA VAL A 23 6.04 11.66 -0.36
C VAL A 23 5.19 11.44 -1.62
N VAL A 24 5.85 11.23 -2.76
CA VAL A 24 5.16 10.96 -4.03
C VAL A 24 4.38 9.64 -3.96
N LEU A 25 3.11 9.69 -4.33
CA LEU A 25 2.18 8.54 -4.24
C LEU A 25 2.74 7.25 -4.86
N GLY A 26 3.28 7.33 -6.08
CA GLY A 26 3.79 6.14 -6.77
C GLY A 26 4.99 5.51 -6.07
N ARG A 27 5.89 6.32 -5.54
CA ARG A 27 7.06 5.85 -4.77
C ARG A 27 6.66 5.23 -3.44
N LEU A 28 5.73 5.86 -2.73
CA LEU A 28 5.14 5.32 -1.52
C LEU A 28 4.50 3.96 -1.78
N ALA A 29 3.66 3.86 -2.80
CA ALA A 29 2.94 2.64 -3.14
C ALA A 29 3.87 1.50 -3.54
N SER A 30 4.94 1.77 -4.28
CA SER A 30 5.92 0.75 -4.68
C SER A 30 6.70 0.18 -3.50
N GLN A 31 7.10 1.03 -2.56
CA GLN A 31 7.79 0.58 -1.34
C GLN A 31 6.84 -0.18 -0.42
N ALA A 32 5.62 0.30 -0.23
CA ALA A 32 4.61 -0.41 0.55
C ALA A 32 4.28 -1.79 -0.04
N ALA A 33 4.12 -1.89 -1.36
CA ALA A 33 3.89 -3.16 -2.04
C ALA A 33 5.06 -4.14 -1.89
N ARG A 34 6.29 -3.64 -1.93
CA ARG A 34 7.50 -4.45 -1.70
C ARG A 34 7.52 -5.05 -0.30
N LEU A 35 7.21 -4.25 0.72
CA LEU A 35 7.14 -4.70 2.11
C LEU A 35 5.99 -5.70 2.32
N LEU A 36 4.82 -5.44 1.77
CA LEU A 36 3.64 -6.31 1.88
C LEU A 36 3.86 -7.67 1.21
N ARG A 37 4.57 -7.69 0.10
CA ARG A 37 4.87 -8.93 -0.62
C ARG A 37 6.03 -9.72 -0.02
N GLY A 38 6.91 -9.06 0.72
CA GLY A 38 8.06 -9.69 1.37
C GLY A 38 9.32 -9.78 0.50
N LYS A 39 9.39 -9.04 -0.60
CA LYS A 39 10.58 -9.06 -1.50
C LYS A 39 11.86 -8.51 -0.88
N HIS A 40 11.79 -7.85 0.26
CA HIS A 40 12.94 -7.37 1.02
C HIS A 40 13.60 -8.47 1.85
N LYS A 41 12.96 -9.62 1.98
CA LYS A 41 13.45 -10.75 2.77
C LYS A 41 14.12 -11.80 1.87
N PRO A 42 15.22 -12.44 2.33
CA PRO A 42 15.84 -13.55 1.59
C PRO A 42 14.94 -14.78 1.50
N GLN A 43 13.98 -14.92 2.41
CA GLN A 43 13.01 -16.02 2.48
C GLN A 43 11.83 -15.87 1.50
N PHE A 44 11.83 -14.82 0.67
CA PHE A 44 10.72 -14.56 -0.25
C PHE A 44 10.43 -15.79 -1.14
N ALA A 45 9.14 -16.15 -1.22
CA ALA A 45 8.64 -17.17 -2.12
C ALA A 45 7.31 -16.74 -2.73
N PRO A 46 7.08 -16.98 -4.05
CA PRO A 46 5.86 -16.52 -4.72
C PRO A 46 4.57 -17.19 -4.22
N HIS A 47 4.67 -18.37 -3.61
CA HIS A 47 3.52 -19.17 -3.17
C HIS A 47 3.14 -18.97 -1.70
N VAL A 48 3.95 -18.24 -0.95
CA VAL A 48 3.73 -17.96 0.49
C VAL A 48 3.76 -16.46 0.74
N ASP A 49 2.87 -15.99 1.62
CA ASP A 49 2.88 -14.61 2.09
C ASP A 49 3.97 -14.43 3.15
N THR A 50 5.13 -13.94 2.72
CA THR A 50 6.29 -13.64 3.57
C THR A 50 6.37 -12.16 3.97
N GLY A 51 5.42 -11.34 3.56
CA GLY A 51 5.43 -9.89 3.78
C GLY A 51 5.11 -9.47 5.20
N ASP A 52 5.42 -8.20 5.48
CA ASP A 52 5.19 -7.55 6.76
C ASP A 52 3.89 -6.73 6.76
N PHE A 53 3.48 -6.27 7.95
CA PHE A 53 2.42 -5.29 8.08
C PHE A 53 2.93 -3.89 7.81
N VAL A 54 2.17 -3.09 7.09
CA VAL A 54 2.52 -1.71 6.75
C VAL A 54 1.42 -0.76 7.23
N ILE A 55 1.83 0.24 7.98
CA ILE A 55 0.98 1.35 8.42
C ILE A 55 1.42 2.59 7.67
N VAL A 56 0.49 3.27 7.03
CA VAL A 56 0.74 4.56 6.38
C VAL A 56 -0.02 5.64 7.14
N VAL A 57 0.69 6.66 7.56
CA VAL A 57 0.11 7.83 8.26
C VAL A 57 0.23 9.07 7.38
N ASN A 58 -0.53 10.12 7.71
CA ASN A 58 -0.58 11.37 6.95
C ASN A 58 -1.00 11.19 5.47
N ALA A 59 -1.91 10.28 5.18
CA ALA A 59 -2.37 10.03 3.81
C ALA A 59 -2.95 11.28 3.12
N ALA A 60 -3.53 12.21 3.89
CA ALA A 60 -4.05 13.46 3.36
C ALA A 60 -2.98 14.39 2.77
N LYS A 61 -1.72 14.22 3.18
CA LYS A 61 -0.58 15.05 2.77
C LYS A 61 0.30 14.41 1.70
N VAL A 62 -0.14 13.29 1.13
CA VAL A 62 0.61 12.62 0.06
C VAL A 62 0.77 13.52 -1.16
N ALA A 63 1.95 13.56 -1.74
CA ALA A 63 2.24 14.37 -2.91
C ALA A 63 1.74 13.70 -4.19
N VAL A 64 0.88 14.40 -4.93
CA VAL A 64 0.38 13.97 -6.24
C VAL A 64 0.60 15.12 -7.22
N ALA A 65 1.24 14.84 -8.35
CA ALA A 65 1.47 15.85 -9.39
C ALA A 65 0.12 16.37 -9.94
N ASN A 66 0.05 17.68 -10.27
CA ASN A 66 -1.17 18.32 -10.75
C ASN A 66 -1.80 17.58 -11.94
N ARG A 67 -0.99 17.15 -12.90
CA ARG A 67 -1.45 16.36 -14.06
C ARG A 67 -2.17 15.08 -13.63
N LYS A 68 -1.72 14.42 -12.57
CA LYS A 68 -2.34 13.19 -12.06
C LYS A 68 -3.56 13.46 -11.20
N ARG A 69 -3.69 14.66 -10.62
CA ARG A 69 -4.91 15.04 -9.89
C ARG A 69 -6.11 15.11 -10.80
N ASP A 70 -5.91 15.51 -12.05
CA ASP A 70 -6.97 15.61 -13.06
C ASP A 70 -7.31 14.28 -13.72
N GLU A 71 -6.54 13.21 -13.44
CA GLU A 71 -6.79 11.87 -13.96
C GLU A 71 -8.10 11.31 -13.43
N VAL A 72 -8.96 10.85 -14.33
CA VAL A 72 -10.29 10.34 -14.00
C VAL A 72 -10.20 8.84 -13.69
N ARG A 73 -10.78 8.45 -12.57
CA ARG A 73 -10.98 7.07 -12.18
C ARG A 73 -12.43 6.66 -12.42
N TYR A 74 -12.62 5.61 -13.21
CA TYR A 74 -13.92 5.07 -13.56
C TYR A 74 -14.28 3.87 -12.71
N ARG A 75 -15.54 3.77 -12.34
CA ARG A 75 -16.14 2.60 -11.70
C ARG A 75 -17.50 2.34 -12.30
N HIS A 76 -17.80 1.08 -12.60
CA HIS A 76 -19.09 0.66 -13.11
C HIS A 76 -19.74 -0.35 -12.16
N SER A 77 -21.03 -0.15 -11.86
CA SER A 77 -21.78 -1.03 -10.97
C SER A 77 -22.27 -2.32 -11.64
N GLY A 78 -22.20 -2.42 -12.96
CA GLY A 78 -22.75 -3.51 -13.75
C GLY A 78 -24.19 -3.30 -14.24
N TYR A 79 -24.86 -2.26 -13.75
CA TYR A 79 -26.22 -1.90 -14.20
C TYR A 79 -26.20 -0.87 -15.33
N PRO A 80 -27.25 -0.82 -16.21
CA PRO A 80 -27.38 0.24 -17.20
C PRO A 80 -27.29 1.64 -16.55
N GLY A 81 -26.44 2.53 -17.11
CA GLY A 81 -26.21 3.86 -16.53
C GLY A 81 -25.39 3.89 -15.24
N GLY A 82 -24.81 2.75 -14.86
CA GLY A 82 -24.05 2.60 -13.61
C GLY A 82 -22.59 3.07 -13.64
N LEU A 83 -22.19 3.84 -14.66
CA LEU A 83 -20.84 4.41 -14.74
C LEU A 83 -20.70 5.60 -13.76
N SER A 84 -19.75 5.51 -12.85
CA SER A 84 -19.34 6.63 -12.01
C SER A 84 -17.88 6.99 -12.28
N LYS A 85 -17.58 8.28 -12.23
CA LYS A 85 -16.24 8.81 -12.44
C LYS A 85 -15.90 9.83 -11.37
N ARG A 86 -14.65 9.81 -10.94
CA ARG A 86 -14.08 10.79 -10.00
C ARG A 86 -12.65 11.08 -10.39
N THR A 87 -12.21 12.30 -10.19
CA THR A 87 -10.79 12.63 -10.35
C THR A 87 -9.99 12.15 -9.13
N VAL A 88 -8.70 11.96 -9.32
CA VAL A 88 -7.80 11.61 -8.21
C VAL A 88 -7.77 12.71 -7.17
N GLY A 89 -7.84 13.99 -7.58
CA GLY A 89 -7.92 15.14 -6.69
C GLY A 89 -9.15 15.11 -5.79
N GLU A 90 -10.33 14.89 -6.36
CA GLU A 90 -11.59 14.76 -5.60
C GLU A 90 -11.54 13.58 -4.61
N LEU A 91 -10.94 12.47 -5.03
CA LEU A 91 -10.79 11.31 -4.17
C LEU A 91 -9.81 11.57 -3.02
N LEU A 92 -8.73 12.32 -3.28
CA LEU A 92 -7.74 12.70 -2.28
C LEU A 92 -8.34 13.63 -1.20
N GLU A 93 -9.23 14.53 -1.59
CA GLU A 93 -9.92 15.42 -0.67
C GLU A 93 -10.97 14.70 0.19
N SER A 94 -11.73 13.79 -0.42
CA SER A 94 -12.83 13.08 0.25
C SER A 94 -12.36 11.86 1.06
N LYS A 95 -11.49 11.04 0.48
CA LYS A 95 -11.00 9.79 1.09
C LYS A 95 -9.54 9.53 0.70
N PRO A 96 -8.58 10.22 1.34
CA PRO A 96 -7.17 10.10 0.99
C PRO A 96 -6.62 8.68 1.21
N GLU A 97 -7.14 7.95 2.19
CA GLU A 97 -6.74 6.56 2.46
C GLU A 97 -7.00 5.67 1.25
N ARG A 98 -8.12 5.90 0.58
CA ARG A 98 -8.53 5.12 -0.59
C ARG A 98 -7.61 5.31 -1.78
N VAL A 99 -7.02 6.49 -1.93
CA VAL A 99 -6.05 6.77 -3.01
C VAL A 99 -4.82 5.89 -2.86
N ILE A 100 -4.28 5.80 -1.65
CA ILE A 100 -3.10 4.97 -1.35
C ILE A 100 -3.43 3.49 -1.48
N GLU A 101 -4.58 3.05 -0.93
CA GLU A 101 -5.01 1.65 -1.03
C GLU A 101 -5.15 1.19 -2.49
N LEU A 102 -5.74 2.00 -3.35
CA LEU A 102 -5.90 1.68 -4.77
C LEU A 102 -4.57 1.65 -5.51
N ALA A 103 -3.65 2.57 -5.19
CA ALA A 103 -2.31 2.58 -5.77
C ALA A 103 -1.52 1.32 -5.39
N VAL A 104 -1.54 0.93 -4.13
CA VAL A 104 -0.88 -0.29 -3.64
C VAL A 104 -1.54 -1.54 -4.22
N LYS A 105 -2.87 -1.60 -4.24
CA LYS A 105 -3.62 -2.72 -4.85
C LYS A 105 -3.24 -2.94 -6.32
N GLY A 106 -3.03 -1.86 -7.06
CA GLY A 106 -2.58 -1.94 -8.45
C GLY A 106 -1.19 -2.56 -8.62
N MET A 107 -0.34 -2.47 -7.60
CA MET A 107 1.04 -2.97 -7.60
C MET A 107 1.19 -4.37 -7.01
N LEU A 108 0.15 -4.90 -6.37
CA LEU A 108 0.13 -6.25 -5.82
C LEU A 108 -0.42 -7.27 -6.85
N PRO A 109 -0.09 -8.57 -6.72
CA PRO A 109 -0.64 -9.60 -7.59
C PRO A 109 -2.17 -9.65 -7.55
N LYS A 110 -2.81 -9.97 -8.68
CA LYS A 110 -4.26 -10.06 -8.84
C LYS A 110 -4.80 -11.46 -8.54
N ASN A 111 -4.44 -12.00 -7.39
CA ASN A 111 -4.83 -13.34 -6.97
C ASN A 111 -5.26 -13.37 -5.49
N THR A 112 -5.58 -14.54 -4.98
CA THR A 112 -5.98 -14.72 -3.57
C THR A 112 -4.89 -14.30 -2.61
N LEU A 113 -3.64 -14.63 -2.91
CA LEU A 113 -2.49 -14.24 -2.09
C LEU A 113 -2.30 -12.71 -2.07
N GLY A 114 -2.42 -12.05 -3.22
CA GLY A 114 -2.34 -10.58 -3.31
C GLY A 114 -3.43 -9.87 -2.52
N ARG A 115 -4.64 -10.40 -2.49
CA ARG A 115 -5.73 -9.87 -1.65
C ARG A 115 -5.43 -10.03 -0.15
N ALA A 116 -4.84 -11.16 0.25
CA ALA A 116 -4.41 -11.37 1.63
C ALA A 116 -3.27 -10.40 2.03
N GLN A 117 -2.33 -10.15 1.13
CA GLN A 117 -1.26 -9.17 1.33
C GLN A 117 -1.81 -7.75 1.50
N LEU A 118 -2.80 -7.36 0.70
CA LEU A 118 -3.43 -6.03 0.80
C LEU A 118 -4.12 -5.80 2.16
N LYS A 119 -4.65 -6.84 2.78
CA LYS A 119 -5.28 -6.74 4.12
C LYS A 119 -4.30 -6.35 5.23
N LYS A 120 -3.01 -6.53 5.01
CA LYS A 120 -1.95 -6.12 5.95
C LYS A 120 -1.58 -4.63 5.83
N LEU A 121 -2.12 -3.94 4.84
CA LEU A 121 -1.97 -2.49 4.70
C LEU A 121 -3.01 -1.77 5.54
N LYS A 122 -2.55 -0.84 6.39
CA LYS A 122 -3.39 0.03 7.21
C LYS A 122 -3.05 1.48 6.88
N VAL A 123 -4.02 2.25 6.42
CA VAL A 123 -3.82 3.64 5.98
C VAL A 123 -4.64 4.58 6.85
N TYR A 124 -4.04 5.64 7.30
CA TYR A 124 -4.66 6.69 8.14
C TYR A 124 -4.40 8.07 7.56
N ALA A 125 -5.44 8.90 7.52
CA ALA A 125 -5.34 10.25 6.98
C ALA A 125 -4.50 11.19 7.84
N GLY A 126 -4.58 11.03 9.16
CA GLY A 126 -3.84 11.82 10.14
C GLY A 126 -2.52 11.21 10.59
N PRO A 127 -1.82 11.85 11.54
CA PRO A 127 -0.53 11.36 12.02
C PRO A 127 -0.64 10.20 13.01
N ASP A 128 -1.82 9.97 13.57
CA ASP A 128 -2.02 8.98 14.63
C ASP A 128 -2.50 7.64 14.07
N HIS A 129 -2.07 6.56 14.72
CA HIS A 129 -2.52 5.20 14.42
C HIS A 129 -2.75 4.40 15.71
N PRO A 130 -3.70 3.44 15.74
CA PRO A 130 -4.01 2.66 16.94
C PRO A 130 -3.10 1.44 17.15
N HIS A 131 -1.94 1.39 16.51
CA HIS A 131 -1.06 0.22 16.47
C HIS A 131 0.18 0.34 17.38
N ALA A 132 0.12 1.16 18.43
CA ALA A 132 1.24 1.32 19.37
C ALA A 132 1.66 0.01 20.05
N ALA A 133 0.70 -0.88 20.32
CA ALA A 133 0.95 -2.17 20.96
C ALA A 133 1.83 -3.11 20.10
N GLN A 134 1.76 -2.99 18.77
CA GLN A 134 2.56 -3.78 17.84
C GLN A 134 4.00 -3.28 17.69
N LYS A 135 4.34 -2.16 18.29
CA LYS A 135 5.67 -1.54 18.27
C LYS A 135 6.21 -1.37 16.83
N PRO A 136 5.48 -0.65 15.96
CA PRO A 136 5.89 -0.49 14.56
C PRO A 136 7.21 0.28 14.47
N GLN A 137 8.05 -0.16 13.54
CA GLN A 137 9.32 0.50 13.26
C GLN A 137 9.15 1.53 12.14
N PRO A 138 9.76 2.72 12.25
CA PRO A 138 9.71 3.69 11.18
C PRO A 138 10.47 3.18 9.95
N PHE A 139 9.88 3.38 8.78
CA PHE A 139 10.48 3.08 7.49
C PHE A 139 10.55 4.35 6.66
N GLU A 140 11.76 4.80 6.34
CA GLU A 140 11.97 6.00 5.55
C GLU A 140 12.10 5.68 4.06
N ILE A 141 11.35 6.40 3.24
CA ILE A 141 11.44 6.32 1.79
C ILE A 141 12.46 7.36 1.33
N LYS A 142 13.58 6.90 0.82
CA LYS A 142 14.58 7.78 0.20
C LYS A 142 14.05 8.25 -1.15
N GLN A 143 13.65 9.50 -1.21
CA GLN A 143 13.38 10.16 -2.49
C GLN A 143 14.69 10.64 -3.08
N VAL A 144 15.00 10.16 -4.29
CA VAL A 144 16.07 10.75 -5.06
C VAL A 144 15.55 12.08 -5.58
N ALA A 145 16.13 13.19 -5.12
CA ALA A 145 15.84 14.50 -5.68
C ALA A 145 16.17 14.48 -7.17
N GLN A 146 15.20 14.89 -8.00
CA GLN A 146 15.44 15.13 -9.42
C GLN A 146 15.90 16.56 -9.61
#